data_5548551bf58c6c6a2f07e678f247e292
#
_entry.id   5548551bf58c6c6a2f07e678f247e292
#
_cell.length_a   1.000
_cell.length_b   1.000
_cell.length_c   1.000
_cell.angle_alpha   90.00
_cell.angle_beta   90.00
_cell.angle_gamma   90.00
#
_symmetry.space_group_name_H-M   'P 1'
#
loop_
_entity.id
_entity.type
_entity.pdbx_description
1 polymer ?
#
loop_
_entity_poly.entity_id
_entity_poly.type
_entity_poly.pdbx_seq_one_letter_code
_entity_poly.pdbx_strand_id
1 'polypeptide(L)'
;MGYTFRLATEADIEALLELTTRAYEPIRELGIQFQAAHADFALVQKNVQKNLCYVMEENGELLSTLSLRMPWGEQPGPFGLPHIWWFASEPSAKKGTGSVLLEWVETEVLRDTLKVPYVSLGTADKHPWLMDMYERKGYVRAGEKDLGKGHITVYFKKQLRSDMTQL
;
A
#
# COMPACT_ATOMS: atom_id res chain seq x y z
N MET A 1 -18.61 14.29 -5.21
CA MET A 1 -17.76 15.24 -5.85
C MET A 1 -16.38 14.64 -6.02
N GLY A 2 -15.33 15.38 -5.95
CA GLY A 2 -14.01 14.86 -6.24
C GLY A 2 -13.27 14.35 -5.02
N TYR A 3 -12.29 13.50 -5.26
CA TYR A 3 -11.38 13.04 -4.23
C TYR A 3 -10.22 14.02 -4.11
N THR A 4 -9.69 14.17 -2.89
CA THR A 4 -8.48 14.91 -2.62
C THR A 4 -7.38 13.92 -2.21
N PHE A 5 -6.20 14.07 -2.80
CA PHE A 5 -5.05 13.22 -2.53
C PHE A 5 -3.97 14.06 -1.87
N ARG A 6 -3.40 13.57 -0.77
CA ARG A 6 -2.35 14.29 -0.06
C ARG A 6 -1.55 13.36 0.84
N LEU A 7 -0.45 13.86 1.37
CA LEU A 7 0.27 13.16 2.42
C LEU A 7 -0.48 13.28 3.74
N ALA A 8 -0.45 12.22 4.54
CA ALA A 8 -1.02 12.24 5.88
C ALA A 8 -0.18 13.12 6.81
N THR A 9 -0.84 13.69 7.81
CA THR A 9 -0.20 14.48 8.86
C THR A 9 -0.46 13.84 10.22
N GLU A 10 0.15 14.39 11.26
CA GLU A 10 -0.07 13.93 12.64
C GLU A 10 -1.56 13.99 13.02
N ALA A 11 -2.31 14.93 12.46
CA ALA A 11 -3.74 15.07 12.74
C ALA A 11 -4.57 13.91 12.18
N ASP A 12 -4.02 13.13 11.26
CA ASP A 12 -4.73 12.02 10.63
C ASP A 12 -4.57 10.69 11.36
N ILE A 13 -3.68 10.60 12.36
CA ILE A 13 -3.30 9.32 12.95
C ILE A 13 -4.49 8.53 13.51
N GLU A 14 -5.36 9.19 14.26
CA GLU A 14 -6.53 8.50 14.83
C GLU A 14 -7.47 7.97 13.75
N ALA A 15 -7.77 8.78 12.75
CA ALA A 15 -8.63 8.37 11.65
C ALA A 15 -8.01 7.23 10.83
N LEU A 16 -6.69 7.27 10.63
CA LEU A 16 -5.96 6.20 9.95
C LEU A 16 -5.99 4.91 10.75
N LEU A 17 -5.84 4.98 12.06
CA LEU A 17 -5.92 3.80 12.92
C LEU A 17 -7.30 3.15 12.84
N GLU A 18 -8.36 3.94 12.92
CA GLU A 18 -9.73 3.45 12.82
C GLU A 18 -9.99 2.81 11.47
N LEU A 19 -9.61 3.49 10.38
CA LEU A 19 -9.78 2.97 9.01
C LEU A 19 -9.04 1.66 8.83
N THR A 20 -7.78 1.61 9.26
CA THR A 20 -6.94 0.42 9.13
C THR A 20 -7.51 -0.75 9.91
N THR A 21 -7.97 -0.52 11.14
CA THR A 21 -8.55 -1.55 11.99
C THR A 21 -9.77 -2.19 11.31
N ARG A 22 -10.65 -1.38 10.72
CA ARG A 22 -11.82 -1.87 10.01
C ARG A 22 -11.45 -2.61 8.72
N ALA A 23 -10.52 -2.03 7.96
CA ALA A 23 -10.14 -2.57 6.65
C ALA A 23 -9.47 -3.94 6.74
N TYR A 24 -8.69 -4.17 7.80
CA TYR A 24 -7.93 -5.40 7.97
C TYR A 24 -8.65 -6.47 8.79
N GLU A 25 -9.90 -6.24 9.20
CA GLU A 25 -10.66 -7.24 9.94
C GLU A 25 -10.77 -8.57 9.18
N PRO A 26 -11.15 -8.60 7.89
CA PRO A 26 -11.19 -9.87 7.14
C PRO A 26 -9.83 -10.53 7.03
N ILE A 27 -8.76 -9.76 6.96
CA ILE A 27 -7.39 -10.27 6.88
C ILE A 27 -7.02 -10.99 8.17
N ARG A 28 -7.37 -10.43 9.32
CA ARG A 28 -7.14 -11.06 10.63
C ARG A 28 -7.93 -12.36 10.76
N GLU A 29 -9.15 -12.40 10.23
CA GLU A 29 -10.01 -13.59 10.26
C GLU A 29 -9.41 -14.75 9.47
N LEU A 30 -8.61 -14.45 8.42
CA LEU A 30 -7.91 -15.46 7.63
C LEU A 30 -6.62 -15.95 8.30
N GLY A 31 -6.25 -15.38 9.44
CA GLY A 31 -5.02 -15.72 10.13
C GLY A 31 -3.76 -15.16 9.49
N ILE A 32 -3.92 -14.18 8.60
CA ILE A 32 -2.81 -13.50 7.94
C ILE A 32 -2.27 -12.41 8.87
N GLN A 33 -0.96 -12.44 9.13
CA GLN A 33 -0.34 -11.54 10.10
C GLN A 33 0.45 -10.42 9.41
N PHE A 34 -0.25 -9.58 8.65
CA PHE A 34 0.34 -8.33 8.19
C PHE A 34 0.52 -7.41 9.38
N GLN A 35 1.61 -6.65 9.38
CA GLN A 35 1.87 -5.70 10.45
C GLN A 35 0.72 -4.70 10.61
N ALA A 36 0.20 -4.19 9.48
CA ALA A 36 -0.91 -3.24 9.51
C ALA A 36 -2.21 -3.83 10.10
N ALA A 37 -2.39 -5.16 10.03
CA ALA A 37 -3.58 -5.81 10.59
C ALA A 37 -3.64 -5.74 12.11
N HIS A 38 -2.50 -5.49 12.76
CA HIS A 38 -2.38 -5.38 14.22
C HIS A 38 -1.86 -4.01 14.63
N ALA A 39 -2.22 -2.98 13.87
CA ALA A 39 -1.75 -1.62 14.10
C ALA A 39 -2.26 -1.05 15.40
N ASP A 40 -1.41 -0.25 16.04
CA ASP A 40 -1.78 0.61 17.16
C ASP A 40 -1.37 2.05 16.80
N PHE A 41 -1.64 2.98 17.71
CA PHE A 41 -1.33 4.40 17.49
C PHE A 41 0.16 4.60 17.16
N ALA A 42 1.05 3.95 17.92
CA ALA A 42 2.49 4.11 17.73
C ALA A 42 2.95 3.64 16.35
N LEU A 43 2.39 2.53 15.84
CA LEU A 43 2.75 2.02 14.53
C LEU A 43 2.25 2.95 13.41
N VAL A 44 1.02 3.45 13.54
CA VAL A 44 0.48 4.41 12.56
C VAL A 44 1.30 5.69 12.57
N GLN A 45 1.65 6.20 13.75
CA GLN A 45 2.49 7.39 13.87
C GLN A 45 3.84 7.19 13.19
N LYS A 46 4.48 6.06 13.41
CA LYS A 46 5.76 5.73 12.78
C LYS A 46 5.61 5.69 11.27
N ASN A 47 4.53 5.10 10.76
CA ASN A 47 4.26 5.05 9.32
C ASN A 47 4.13 6.46 8.73
N VAL A 48 3.39 7.33 9.38
CA VAL A 48 3.21 8.72 8.93
C VAL A 48 4.54 9.47 8.93
N GLN A 49 5.35 9.28 9.97
CA GLN A 49 6.61 10.00 10.13
C GLN A 49 7.75 9.48 9.24
N LYS A 50 7.83 8.17 9.02
CA LYS A 50 9.01 7.53 8.41
C LYS A 50 8.81 7.08 6.97
N ASN A 51 7.58 6.96 6.52
CA ASN A 51 7.26 6.53 5.15
C ASN A 51 6.51 7.65 4.43
N LEU A 52 6.24 7.44 3.14
CA LEU A 52 5.35 8.32 2.39
C LEU A 52 3.93 7.75 2.53
N CYS A 53 3.18 8.28 3.46
CA CYS A 53 1.82 7.83 3.74
C CYS A 53 0.82 8.76 3.06
N TYR A 54 0.21 8.29 1.99
CA TYR A 54 -0.78 9.06 1.23
C TYR A 54 -2.18 8.72 1.69
N VAL A 55 -3.06 9.71 1.65
CA VAL A 55 -4.48 9.52 1.94
C VAL A 55 -5.31 10.09 0.80
N MET A 56 -6.47 9.49 0.61
CA MET A 56 -7.50 9.96 -0.30
C MET A 56 -8.73 10.28 0.53
N GLU A 57 -9.25 11.48 0.39
CA GLU A 57 -10.40 11.92 1.16
C GLU A 57 -11.47 12.54 0.28
N GLU A 58 -12.68 12.55 0.78
CA GLU A 58 -13.82 13.18 0.15
C GLU A 58 -14.63 13.85 1.25
N ASN A 59 -14.92 15.14 1.09
CA ASN A 59 -15.67 15.91 2.09
C ASN A 59 -15.06 15.84 3.49
N GLY A 60 -13.71 15.79 3.58
CA GLY A 60 -13.00 15.75 4.85
C GLY A 60 -12.93 14.38 5.49
N GLU A 61 -13.47 13.33 4.86
CA GLU A 61 -13.46 11.97 5.38
C GLU A 61 -12.44 11.13 4.64
N LEU A 62 -11.59 10.41 5.39
CA LEU A 62 -10.58 9.53 4.79
C LEU A 62 -11.25 8.27 4.26
N LEU A 63 -11.02 7.99 2.99
CA LEU A 63 -11.59 6.81 2.31
C LEU A 63 -10.55 5.71 2.05
N SER A 64 -9.29 6.08 1.87
CA SER A 64 -8.25 5.11 1.56
C SER A 64 -6.89 5.66 1.94
N THR A 65 -5.95 4.77 2.21
CA THR A 65 -4.56 5.12 2.49
C THR A 65 -3.62 4.13 1.84
N LEU A 66 -2.45 4.63 1.42
CA LEU A 66 -1.40 3.81 0.82
C LEU A 66 -0.06 4.40 1.21
N SER A 67 0.81 3.56 1.75
CA SER A 67 2.15 4.00 2.15
C SER A 67 3.23 3.35 1.30
N LEU A 68 4.27 4.13 1.04
CA LEU A 68 5.46 3.66 0.34
C LEU A 68 6.64 3.62 1.30
N ARG A 69 7.33 2.48 1.35
CA ARG A 69 8.65 2.37 1.95
C ARG A 69 9.65 2.67 0.84
N MET A 70 10.55 3.60 1.10
CA MET A 70 11.55 3.99 0.10
C MET A 70 12.82 3.20 0.27
N PRO A 71 13.61 3.00 -0.81
CA PRO A 71 14.86 2.20 -0.74
C PRO A 71 15.88 2.72 0.27
N TRP A 72 15.86 4.03 0.54
CA TRP A 72 16.76 4.66 1.48
C TRP A 72 16.19 4.77 2.90
N GLY A 73 14.99 4.24 3.14
CA GLY A 73 14.33 4.30 4.44
C GLY A 73 14.86 3.27 5.42
N GLU A 74 14.34 3.28 6.65
CA GLU A 74 14.75 2.36 7.71
C GLU A 74 14.40 0.90 7.40
N GLN A 75 13.28 0.67 6.70
CA GLN A 75 12.81 -0.67 6.38
C GLN A 75 12.43 -0.77 4.92
N PRO A 76 13.43 -0.77 4.02
CA PRO A 76 13.14 -0.83 2.59
C PRO A 76 12.55 -2.18 2.20
N GLY A 77 11.88 -2.20 1.05
CA GLY A 77 11.44 -3.45 0.46
C GLY A 77 12.61 -4.27 -0.08
N PRO A 78 12.33 -5.48 -0.60
CA PRO A 78 13.39 -6.43 -0.97
C PRO A 78 14.14 -6.12 -2.25
N PHE A 79 13.66 -5.20 -3.09
CA PHE A 79 14.19 -5.04 -4.45
C PHE A 79 14.91 -3.69 -4.70
N GLY A 80 15.12 -2.89 -3.68
CA GLY A 80 15.69 -1.56 -3.90
C GLY A 80 14.76 -0.62 -4.67
N LEU A 81 13.47 -0.83 -4.58
CA LEU A 81 12.42 -0.07 -5.25
C LEU A 81 11.50 0.56 -4.21
N PRO A 82 10.75 1.62 -4.56
CA PRO A 82 9.62 2.01 -3.73
C PRO A 82 8.71 0.80 -3.55
N HIS A 83 8.29 0.56 -2.32
CA HIS A 83 7.54 -0.65 -1.96
C HIS A 83 6.23 -0.28 -1.30
N ILE A 84 5.11 -0.72 -1.86
CA ILE A 84 3.80 -0.52 -1.26
C ILE A 84 3.69 -1.42 -0.03
N TRP A 85 3.51 -0.80 1.13
CA TRP A 85 3.51 -1.54 2.39
C TRP A 85 2.16 -1.56 3.09
N TRP A 86 1.49 -0.41 3.15
CA TRP A 86 0.26 -0.25 3.91
C TRP A 86 -0.79 0.25 2.94
N PHE A 87 -1.79 -0.57 2.66
CA PHE A 87 -2.81 -0.23 1.68
C PHE A 87 -4.16 -0.66 2.26
N ALA A 88 -5.00 0.31 2.59
CA ALA A 88 -6.29 0.07 3.25
C ALA A 88 -7.34 1.02 2.72
N SER A 89 -8.58 0.53 2.61
CA SER A 89 -9.72 1.33 2.20
C SER A 89 -10.87 1.15 3.18
N GLU A 90 -11.66 2.21 3.36
CA GLU A 90 -12.84 2.15 4.21
C GLU A 90 -13.82 1.11 3.66
N PRO A 91 -14.18 0.08 4.45
CA PRO A 91 -15.05 -0.99 3.94
C PRO A 91 -16.41 -0.52 3.45
N SER A 92 -16.94 0.56 4.02
CA SER A 92 -18.23 1.12 3.61
C SER A 92 -18.12 2.01 2.37
N ALA A 93 -16.91 2.28 1.89
CA ALA A 93 -16.72 3.12 0.72
C ALA A 93 -17.14 2.38 -0.55
N LYS A 94 -17.39 3.15 -1.61
CA LYS A 94 -17.76 2.62 -2.91
C LYS A 94 -16.69 1.66 -3.42
N LYS A 95 -17.12 0.55 -4.05
CA LYS A 95 -16.23 -0.42 -4.65
C LYS A 95 -15.28 0.26 -5.65
N GLY A 96 -14.00 -0.08 -5.58
CA GLY A 96 -12.99 0.49 -6.46
C GLY A 96 -12.29 1.72 -5.91
N THR A 97 -12.69 2.19 -4.72
CA THR A 97 -12.10 3.37 -4.08
C THR A 97 -10.59 3.22 -3.90
N GLY A 98 -10.13 2.05 -3.41
CA GLY A 98 -8.70 1.80 -3.23
C GLY A 98 -7.92 1.82 -4.54
N SER A 99 -8.54 1.33 -5.62
CA SER A 99 -7.90 1.34 -6.94
C SER A 99 -7.65 2.75 -7.44
N VAL A 100 -8.51 3.70 -7.11
CA VAL A 100 -8.32 5.10 -7.49
C VAL A 100 -7.05 5.66 -6.83
N LEU A 101 -6.86 5.41 -5.53
CA LEU A 101 -5.66 5.85 -4.83
C LEU A 101 -4.41 5.17 -5.37
N LEU A 102 -4.47 3.86 -5.58
CA LEU A 102 -3.32 3.11 -6.11
C LEU A 102 -2.89 3.66 -7.47
N GLU A 103 -3.84 3.88 -8.37
CA GLU A 103 -3.55 4.43 -9.69
C GLU A 103 -2.96 5.83 -9.60
N TRP A 104 -3.48 6.68 -8.71
CA TRP A 104 -2.96 8.02 -8.49
C TRP A 104 -1.49 7.97 -8.01
N VAL A 105 -1.18 7.10 -7.05
CA VAL A 105 0.19 6.95 -6.55
C VAL A 105 1.12 6.44 -7.65
N GLU A 106 0.66 5.45 -8.43
CA GLU A 106 1.47 4.91 -9.54
C GLU A 106 1.79 5.96 -10.59
N THR A 107 0.83 6.80 -10.95
CA THR A 107 1.00 7.76 -12.04
C THR A 107 1.56 9.10 -11.56
N GLU A 108 0.91 9.74 -10.60
CA GLU A 108 1.31 11.09 -10.19
C GLU A 108 2.56 11.11 -9.31
N VAL A 109 2.69 10.15 -8.41
CA VAL A 109 3.81 10.13 -7.48
C VAL A 109 5.01 9.38 -8.05
N LEU A 110 4.82 8.11 -8.39
CA LEU A 110 5.93 7.24 -8.77
C LEU A 110 6.42 7.49 -10.19
N ARG A 111 5.52 7.52 -11.15
CA ARG A 111 5.89 7.67 -12.56
C ARG A 111 6.29 9.11 -12.89
N ASP A 112 5.44 10.08 -12.54
CA ASP A 112 5.59 11.46 -13.04
C ASP A 112 6.43 12.37 -12.13
N THR A 113 6.35 12.19 -10.82
CA THR A 113 7.11 13.03 -9.87
C THR A 113 8.46 12.40 -9.52
N LEU A 114 8.47 11.16 -9.06
CA LEU A 114 9.71 10.48 -8.66
C LEU A 114 10.43 9.84 -9.84
N LYS A 115 9.72 9.61 -10.94
CA LYS A 115 10.27 9.07 -12.19
C LYS A 115 10.97 7.73 -12.01
N VAL A 116 10.39 6.87 -11.17
CA VAL A 116 10.92 5.54 -10.94
C VAL A 116 10.35 4.55 -11.97
N PRO A 117 11.13 3.57 -12.43
CA PRO A 117 10.67 2.64 -13.47
C PRO A 117 9.74 1.55 -12.94
N TYR A 118 9.89 1.17 -11.68
CA TYR A 118 9.14 0.06 -11.09
C TYR A 118 8.69 0.36 -9.68
N VAL A 119 7.62 -0.31 -9.25
CA VAL A 119 7.17 -0.35 -7.86
C VAL A 119 6.98 -1.81 -7.47
N SER A 120 7.20 -2.13 -6.19
CA SER A 120 7.01 -3.47 -5.67
C SER A 120 6.00 -3.50 -4.54
N LEU A 121 5.48 -4.68 -4.24
CA LEU A 121 4.64 -4.94 -3.09
C LEU A 121 4.74 -6.40 -2.68
N GLY A 122 4.25 -6.71 -1.48
CA GLY A 122 4.15 -8.09 -0.99
C GLY A 122 2.74 -8.37 -0.52
N THR A 123 2.28 -9.59 -0.72
CA THR A 123 1.00 -10.04 -0.20
C THR A 123 1.13 -11.48 0.29
N ALA A 124 0.09 -12.02 0.94
CA ALA A 124 0.11 -13.37 1.48
C ALA A 124 -0.43 -14.38 0.49
N ASP A 125 0.20 -15.56 0.42
CA ASP A 125 -0.27 -16.67 -0.41
C ASP A 125 -1.66 -17.17 0.00
N LYS A 126 -2.05 -16.94 1.26
CA LYS A 126 -3.38 -17.30 1.78
C LYS A 126 -4.48 -16.38 1.28
N HIS A 127 -4.14 -15.38 0.48
CA HIS A 127 -5.07 -14.38 0.00
C HIS A 127 -5.14 -14.40 -1.54
N PRO A 128 -5.68 -15.50 -2.14
CA PRO A 128 -5.55 -15.72 -3.58
C PRO A 128 -6.24 -14.66 -4.42
N TRP A 129 -7.41 -14.16 -4.00
CA TRP A 129 -8.11 -13.14 -4.79
C TRP A 129 -7.36 -11.80 -4.80
N LEU A 130 -6.55 -11.53 -3.79
CA LEU A 130 -5.72 -10.33 -3.76
C LEU A 130 -4.59 -10.43 -4.77
N MET A 131 -3.97 -11.61 -4.88
CA MET A 131 -2.94 -11.86 -5.90
C MET A 131 -3.52 -11.69 -7.30
N ASP A 132 -4.70 -12.26 -7.56
CA ASP A 132 -5.37 -12.10 -8.85
C ASP A 132 -5.66 -10.64 -9.16
N MET A 133 -6.10 -9.88 -8.16
CA MET A 133 -6.36 -8.45 -8.32
C MET A 133 -5.11 -7.71 -8.77
N TYR A 134 -3.97 -7.95 -8.11
CA TYR A 134 -2.73 -7.27 -8.49
C TYR A 134 -2.25 -7.70 -9.87
N GLU A 135 -2.40 -8.97 -10.23
CA GLU A 135 -2.04 -9.44 -11.58
C GLU A 135 -2.88 -8.75 -12.65
N ARG A 136 -4.17 -8.56 -12.41
CA ARG A 136 -5.05 -7.83 -13.33
C ARG A 136 -4.65 -6.36 -13.47
N LYS A 137 -4.00 -5.80 -12.46
CA LYS A 137 -3.52 -4.41 -12.47
C LYS A 137 -2.13 -4.25 -13.09
N GLY A 138 -1.57 -5.34 -13.60
CA GLY A 138 -0.27 -5.29 -14.29
C GLY A 138 0.92 -5.66 -13.43
N TYR A 139 0.69 -6.13 -12.20
CA TYR A 139 1.77 -6.60 -11.35
C TYR A 139 2.17 -8.02 -11.74
N VAL A 140 3.48 -8.30 -11.72
CA VAL A 140 4.05 -9.59 -12.09
C VAL A 140 4.78 -10.16 -10.89
N ARG A 141 4.61 -11.45 -10.62
CA ARG A 141 5.30 -12.12 -9.51
C ARG A 141 6.80 -11.99 -9.68
N ALA A 142 7.47 -11.62 -8.58
CA ALA A 142 8.91 -11.37 -8.58
C ALA A 142 9.67 -12.22 -7.55
N GLY A 143 8.97 -13.01 -6.75
CA GLY A 143 9.58 -13.88 -5.76
C GLY A 143 8.65 -14.17 -4.60
N GLU A 144 9.15 -14.97 -3.65
CA GLU A 144 8.39 -15.30 -2.46
C GLU A 144 9.36 -15.58 -1.31
N LYS A 145 8.87 -15.40 -0.08
CA LYS A 145 9.70 -15.63 1.11
C LYS A 145 8.82 -15.96 2.30
N ASP A 146 9.28 -16.92 3.12
CA ASP A 146 8.65 -17.20 4.40
C ASP A 146 9.27 -16.28 5.45
N LEU A 147 8.47 -15.33 5.94
CA LEU A 147 8.91 -14.36 6.94
C LEU A 147 8.56 -14.80 8.37
N GLY A 148 8.10 -16.04 8.56
CA GLY A 148 7.74 -16.54 9.87
C GLY A 148 6.39 -16.04 10.40
N LYS A 149 5.52 -15.60 9.49
CA LYS A 149 4.21 -15.01 9.86
C LYS A 149 3.04 -15.96 9.68
N GLY A 150 3.32 -17.26 9.47
CA GLY A 150 2.28 -18.24 9.23
C GLY A 150 1.76 -18.31 7.80
N HIS A 151 2.39 -17.58 6.88
CA HIS A 151 2.08 -17.59 5.46
C HIS A 151 3.34 -17.28 4.66
N ILE A 152 3.30 -17.56 3.36
CA ILE A 152 4.38 -17.18 2.44
C ILE A 152 4.05 -15.80 1.88
N THR A 153 5.02 -14.90 1.95
CA THR A 153 4.89 -13.58 1.33
C THR A 153 5.26 -13.71 -0.14
N VAL A 154 4.34 -13.33 -1.01
CA VAL A 154 4.55 -13.33 -2.46
C VAL A 154 4.80 -11.90 -2.90
N TYR A 155 5.93 -11.66 -3.55
CA TYR A 155 6.31 -10.32 -4.01
C TYR A 155 5.92 -10.11 -5.46
N PHE A 156 5.53 -8.87 -5.76
CA PHE A 156 5.13 -8.44 -7.10
C PHE A 156 5.86 -7.16 -7.47
N LYS A 157 6.08 -6.96 -8.77
CA LYS A 157 6.60 -5.71 -9.33
C LYS A 157 5.70 -5.26 -10.47
N LYS A 158 5.62 -3.95 -10.66
CA LYS A 158 4.94 -3.37 -11.81
C LYS A 158 5.85 -2.35 -12.48
N GLN A 159 5.98 -2.46 -13.80
CA GLN A 159 6.71 -1.48 -14.59
C GLN A 159 5.84 -0.25 -14.81
N LEU A 160 6.39 0.92 -14.51
CA LEU A 160 5.67 2.19 -14.61
C LEU A 160 6.12 3.02 -15.81
N ARG A 161 7.39 2.84 -16.23
CA ARG A 161 7.98 3.58 -17.34
C ARG A 161 8.83 2.65 -18.20
N SER A 162 8.43 2.46 -19.43
CA SER A 162 9.19 1.62 -20.37
C SER A 162 10.44 2.32 -20.88
N ASP A 163 10.44 3.65 -20.95
CA ASP A 163 11.58 4.43 -21.42
C ASP A 163 12.79 4.36 -20.46
N MET A 164 12.55 4.06 -19.19
CA MET A 164 13.64 3.94 -18.21
C MET A 164 14.51 2.71 -18.43
N THR A 165 14.01 1.71 -19.15
CA THR A 165 14.79 0.50 -19.42
C THR A 165 15.89 0.73 -20.45
N GLN A 166 15.89 1.87 -21.12
CA GLN A 166 16.88 2.23 -22.13
C GLN A 166 18.09 2.97 -21.56
N LEU A 167 18.03 3.25 -20.29
CA LEU A 167 19.14 3.90 -19.63
C LEU A 167 20.16 2.88 -19.13
#